data_99c17063a3e8601488604132237c76db
#
_entry.id   99c17063a3e8601488604132237c76db
#
_cell.length_a   1.000
_cell.length_b   1.000
_cell.length_c   1.000
_cell.angle_alpha   90.00
_cell.angle_beta   90.00
_cell.angle_gamma   90.00
#
_symmetry.space_group_name_H-M   'P 1'
#
loop_
_entity.id
_entity.type
_entity.pdbx_description
1 polymer ?
#
loop_
_entity_poly.entity_id
_entity_poly.type
_entity_poly.pdbx_seq_one_letter_code
_entity_poly.pdbx_strand_id
1 'polypeptide(L)'
;GSTISCLGRSVTIGPSGFPLRIQSFFAPEVTHLVERGRDVLAGPVTLMVEDAAGTLTSWKEAGFKFTKQKPGAVAWESKNSSDALVFEVRAQMEMDGFVEFKVRLTVVKSLAIKDIRLEIPIVKDAAKYMMGLGFKGGFRPGEFQWAWDQKKNQDALWIGDVNAGLQCSLRAENYSRPLNTNFYLSKPLNMPASWFNEGQGGCRVKEAERGVVLMTAYSGPRTLKSGEELHFDFNFLLTPFRAIDTNAQWSIRFIHAYKTLEEVARTGANAINIHHANDINPYINYPFLRPKEMKAYVDEAHQRGFKVKIYNTIRELSTRAAELFGLRSLGNEIFSRGPGGGYSWLQEHLGSDYIAAWFVPQLKDAAIINSGMSRWHNYYLEGLNWLAKNIGIDGLYIDDVAFDRTTMKRAR
;
A
#
# COMPACT_ATOMS: atom_id res chain seq x y z
N GLY A 1 -15.52 18.10 17.53
CA GLY A 1 -14.79 18.59 16.38
C GLY A 1 -14.74 17.57 15.26
N SER A 2 -14.69 18.06 14.06
CA SER A 2 -14.62 17.24 12.83
C SER A 2 -13.17 16.94 12.39
N THR A 3 -12.16 17.32 13.18
CA THR A 3 -10.75 17.14 12.85
C THR A 3 -10.18 15.90 13.53
N ILE A 4 -9.56 15.03 12.71
CA ILE A 4 -8.85 13.83 13.13
C ILE A 4 -7.37 14.09 12.93
N SER A 5 -6.56 13.86 13.98
CA SER A 5 -5.11 14.03 13.93
C SER A 5 -4.39 12.70 14.07
N CYS A 6 -3.30 12.54 13.36
CA CYS A 6 -2.30 11.51 13.54
C CYS A 6 -0.91 12.17 13.55
N LEU A 7 0.16 11.40 13.79
CA LEU A 7 1.49 11.99 13.93
C LEU A 7 1.81 12.97 12.79
N GLY A 8 1.89 14.25 13.11
CA GLY A 8 2.26 15.33 12.19
C GLY A 8 1.27 15.64 11.06
N ARG A 9 0.05 15.08 11.08
CA ARG A 9 -0.96 15.34 10.03
C ARG A 9 -2.36 15.46 10.65
N SER A 10 -3.23 16.19 9.96
CA SER A 10 -4.65 16.29 10.34
C SER A 10 -5.56 16.28 9.12
N VAL A 11 -6.78 15.77 9.32
CA VAL A 11 -7.87 15.77 8.33
C VAL A 11 -9.10 16.34 8.98
N THR A 12 -9.67 17.39 8.40
CA THR A 12 -10.96 17.94 8.81
C THR A 12 -12.04 17.42 7.86
N ILE A 13 -13.05 16.76 8.40
CA ILE A 13 -14.13 16.13 7.64
C ILE A 13 -15.29 17.10 7.47
N GLY A 14 -15.80 17.20 6.25
CA GLY A 14 -16.98 17.98 5.89
C GLY A 14 -18.30 17.24 6.04
N PRO A 15 -19.43 17.95 5.89
CA PRO A 15 -20.75 17.33 5.98
C PRO A 15 -20.99 16.21 4.99
N SER A 16 -20.37 16.27 3.80
CA SER A 16 -20.42 15.21 2.78
C SER A 16 -19.72 13.90 3.19
N GLY A 17 -18.91 13.92 4.26
CA GLY A 17 -18.07 12.82 4.67
C GLY A 17 -16.68 12.82 4.04
N PHE A 18 -16.40 13.76 3.12
CA PHE A 18 -15.09 13.95 2.51
C PHE A 18 -14.26 15.02 3.24
N PRO A 19 -12.92 15.02 3.05
CA PRO A 19 -12.06 16.03 3.63
C PRO A 19 -12.36 17.44 3.10
N LEU A 20 -12.55 18.39 4.03
CA LEU A 20 -12.52 19.83 3.75
C LEU A 20 -11.10 20.36 3.74
N ARG A 21 -10.24 19.80 4.60
CA ARG A 21 -8.87 20.25 4.82
C ARG A 21 -7.98 19.09 5.17
N ILE A 22 -6.78 19.09 4.64
CA ILE A 22 -5.69 18.18 5.02
C ILE A 22 -4.46 19.05 5.28
N GLN A 23 -3.81 18.84 6.44
CA GLN A 23 -2.63 19.58 6.84
C GLN A 23 -1.47 18.63 7.20
N SER A 24 -0.26 19.09 6.91
CA SER A 24 0.98 18.50 7.37
C SER A 24 1.69 19.48 8.30
N PHE A 25 2.19 18.96 9.42
CA PHE A 25 2.92 19.73 10.43
C PHE A 25 4.42 19.37 10.45
N PHE A 26 4.92 18.80 9.39
CA PHE A 26 6.34 18.50 9.26
C PHE A 26 7.11 19.74 8.79
N ALA A 27 8.26 20.00 9.42
CA ALA A 27 9.20 21.02 8.95
C ALA A 27 9.63 20.74 7.49
N PRO A 28 10.13 21.74 6.74
CA PRO A 28 10.58 21.55 5.35
C PRO A 28 11.61 20.41 5.19
N GLU A 29 12.49 20.21 6.17
CA GLU A 29 13.51 19.17 6.19
C GLU A 29 12.98 17.82 6.69
N VAL A 30 11.70 17.77 7.14
CA VAL A 30 11.03 16.58 7.70
C VAL A 30 11.72 16.04 8.97
N THR A 31 12.51 16.85 9.67
CA THR A 31 13.26 16.42 10.86
C THR A 31 12.51 16.57 12.16
N HIS A 32 11.48 17.42 12.20
CA HIS A 32 10.64 17.69 13.38
C HIS A 32 9.26 18.16 12.99
N LEU A 33 8.38 18.28 13.96
CA LEU A 33 7.05 18.87 13.80
C LEU A 33 7.06 20.34 14.17
N VAL A 34 6.26 21.13 13.45
CA VAL A 34 6.06 22.57 13.65
C VAL A 34 4.62 22.83 14.09
N GLU A 35 4.39 23.95 14.77
CA GLU A 35 3.06 24.32 15.28
C GLU A 35 2.08 24.70 14.16
N ARG A 36 2.58 25.42 13.15
CA ARG A 36 1.76 25.87 12.03
C ARG A 36 1.75 24.85 10.91
N GLY A 37 0.59 24.21 10.70
CA GLY A 37 0.41 23.23 9.62
C GLY A 37 0.41 23.87 8.23
N ARG A 38 0.97 23.15 7.26
CA ARG A 38 0.92 23.46 5.83
C ARG A 38 -0.29 22.76 5.22
N ASP A 39 -1.15 23.53 4.52
CA ASP A 39 -2.29 22.94 3.82
C ASP A 39 -1.84 22.13 2.61
N VAL A 40 -2.44 20.94 2.46
CA VAL A 40 -2.32 20.10 1.26
C VAL A 40 -3.46 20.39 0.31
N LEU A 41 -4.69 20.50 0.84
CA LEU A 41 -5.87 20.85 0.04
C LEU A 41 -6.06 22.36 -0.04
N ALA A 42 -6.43 22.83 -1.23
CA ALA A 42 -6.85 24.21 -1.49
C ALA A 42 -8.36 24.41 -1.30
N GLY A 43 -9.12 23.35 -1.15
CA GLY A 43 -10.56 23.34 -0.95
C GLY A 43 -11.07 21.92 -0.67
N PRO A 44 -12.39 21.73 -0.53
CA PRO A 44 -12.97 20.44 -0.22
C PRO A 44 -12.75 19.41 -1.33
N VAL A 45 -12.58 18.15 -0.93
CA VAL A 45 -12.72 17.01 -1.85
C VAL A 45 -14.21 16.82 -2.15
N THR A 46 -14.58 16.69 -3.42
CA THR A 46 -15.98 16.61 -3.85
C THR A 46 -16.20 15.48 -4.85
N LEU A 47 -17.35 14.81 -4.74
CA LEU A 47 -17.89 13.91 -5.77
C LEU A 47 -18.90 14.68 -6.60
N MET A 48 -18.55 14.96 -7.85
CA MET A 48 -19.36 15.70 -8.79
C MET A 48 -20.07 14.74 -9.72
N VAL A 49 -21.37 14.95 -9.96
CA VAL A 49 -22.14 14.27 -10.99
C VAL A 49 -22.69 15.31 -11.94
N GLU A 50 -22.36 15.19 -13.21
CA GLU A 50 -22.78 16.08 -14.29
C GLU A 50 -23.75 15.32 -15.20
N ASP A 51 -24.96 15.82 -15.35
CA ASP A 51 -25.96 15.21 -16.24
C ASP A 51 -25.63 15.43 -17.73
N ALA A 52 -26.39 14.80 -18.62
CA ALA A 52 -26.17 14.92 -20.06
C ALA A 52 -26.36 16.36 -20.59
N ALA A 53 -27.08 17.22 -19.88
CA ALA A 53 -27.25 18.63 -20.20
C ALA A 53 -26.11 19.52 -19.68
N GLY A 54 -25.16 18.94 -18.93
CA GLY A 54 -24.04 19.67 -18.32
C GLY A 54 -24.37 20.29 -16.97
N THR A 55 -25.52 19.92 -16.36
CA THR A 55 -25.91 20.42 -15.04
C THR A 55 -25.28 19.59 -13.94
N LEU A 56 -24.67 20.27 -12.97
CA LEU A 56 -24.10 19.60 -11.78
C LEU A 56 -25.20 19.27 -10.78
N THR A 57 -25.17 18.05 -10.26
CA THR A 57 -26.08 17.62 -9.17
C THR A 57 -25.80 18.42 -7.91
N SER A 58 -26.85 19.05 -7.36
CA SER A 58 -26.82 19.67 -6.04
C SER A 58 -27.13 18.62 -4.98
N TRP A 59 -26.25 18.50 -3.99
CA TRP A 59 -26.39 17.52 -2.93
C TRP A 59 -26.98 18.13 -1.65
N LYS A 60 -28.00 17.48 -1.11
CA LYS A 60 -28.47 17.71 0.24
C LYS A 60 -27.62 16.84 1.18
N GLU A 61 -26.72 17.48 1.89
CA GLU A 61 -25.81 16.83 2.85
C GLU A 61 -26.51 16.66 4.20
N ALA A 62 -26.59 15.42 4.70
CA ALA A 62 -27.16 15.14 6.03
C ALA A 62 -26.14 15.30 7.16
N GLY A 63 -24.89 15.63 6.81
CA GLY A 63 -23.78 15.62 7.74
C GLY A 63 -23.16 14.21 7.90
N PHE A 64 -22.13 14.12 8.73
CA PHE A 64 -21.47 12.85 9.03
C PHE A 64 -21.57 12.53 10.51
N LYS A 65 -21.41 11.25 10.85
CA LYS A 65 -21.30 10.78 12.24
C LYS A 65 -20.12 9.83 12.39
N PHE A 66 -19.43 9.90 13.52
CA PHE A 66 -18.42 8.93 13.87
C PHE A 66 -19.08 7.61 14.28
N THR A 67 -18.60 6.50 13.68
CA THR A 67 -19.05 5.13 13.98
C THR A 67 -18.03 4.39 14.84
N LYS A 68 -16.77 4.86 14.85
CA LYS A 68 -15.68 4.32 15.67
C LYS A 68 -14.71 5.43 16.05
N GLN A 69 -14.34 5.46 17.33
CA GLN A 69 -13.27 6.34 17.83
C GLN A 69 -12.43 5.53 18.82
N LYS A 70 -11.28 5.02 18.33
CA LYS A 70 -10.33 4.22 19.13
C LYS A 70 -8.91 4.71 18.87
N PRO A 71 -7.98 4.55 19.80
CA PRO A 71 -6.56 4.70 19.51
C PRO A 71 -6.19 3.87 18.28
N GLY A 72 -5.54 4.49 17.32
CA GLY A 72 -5.12 3.84 16.07
C GLY A 72 -6.11 3.84 14.92
N ALA A 73 -7.43 4.06 15.14
CA ALA A 73 -8.39 4.17 14.03
C ALA A 73 -9.66 4.93 14.40
N VAL A 74 -10.09 5.79 13.49
CA VAL A 74 -11.36 6.53 13.55
C VAL A 74 -12.16 6.23 12.30
N ALA A 75 -13.44 5.92 12.44
CA ALA A 75 -14.34 5.69 11.31
C ALA A 75 -15.57 6.59 11.40
N TRP A 76 -16.11 6.93 10.25
CA TRP A 76 -17.32 7.76 10.11
C TRP A 76 -18.14 7.35 8.90
N GLU A 77 -19.37 7.80 8.86
CA GLU A 77 -20.28 7.63 7.73
C GLU A 77 -21.08 8.90 7.47
N SER A 78 -21.47 9.12 6.22
CA SER A 78 -22.36 10.18 5.80
C SER A 78 -23.31 9.71 4.72
N LYS A 79 -24.41 10.44 4.54
CA LYS A 79 -25.39 10.22 3.48
C LYS A 79 -25.73 11.54 2.81
N ASN A 80 -25.70 11.56 1.49
CA ASN A 80 -25.96 12.73 0.67
C ASN A 80 -26.98 12.37 -0.39
N SER A 81 -27.95 13.22 -0.66
CA SER A 81 -29.06 12.92 -1.55
C SER A 81 -29.38 14.05 -2.51
N SER A 82 -29.89 13.69 -3.65
CA SER A 82 -30.57 14.58 -4.61
C SER A 82 -31.90 13.94 -5.01
N ASP A 83 -32.62 14.55 -5.95
CA ASP A 83 -33.88 13.99 -6.44
C ASP A 83 -33.72 12.64 -7.17
N ALA A 84 -32.56 12.41 -7.79
CA ALA A 84 -32.31 11.24 -8.63
C ALA A 84 -31.24 10.28 -8.07
N LEU A 85 -30.41 10.75 -7.16
CA LEU A 85 -29.23 10.01 -6.70
C LEU A 85 -29.05 10.11 -5.18
N VAL A 86 -28.49 9.06 -4.59
CA VAL A 86 -28.01 9.05 -3.21
C VAL A 86 -26.59 8.54 -3.20
N PHE A 87 -25.65 9.24 -2.55
CA PHE A 87 -24.35 8.63 -2.24
C PHE A 87 -24.11 8.54 -0.75
N GLU A 88 -23.55 7.41 -0.33
CA GLU A 88 -23.16 7.13 1.04
C GLU A 88 -21.65 6.95 1.11
N VAL A 89 -21.05 7.58 2.10
CA VAL A 89 -19.63 7.45 2.40
C VAL A 89 -19.47 6.68 3.69
N ARG A 90 -18.67 5.60 3.67
CA ARG A 90 -18.13 4.96 4.86
C ARG A 90 -16.63 5.10 4.80
N ALA A 91 -16.05 5.73 5.79
CA ALA A 91 -14.62 5.99 5.78
C ALA A 91 -13.96 5.63 7.10
N GLN A 92 -12.66 5.31 7.02
CA GLN A 92 -11.82 5.03 8.17
C GLN A 92 -10.44 5.62 7.96
N MET A 93 -9.95 6.36 8.96
CA MET A 93 -8.57 6.82 9.03
C MET A 93 -7.81 6.01 10.07
N GLU A 94 -6.60 5.61 9.74
CA GLU A 94 -5.68 4.89 10.62
C GLU A 94 -4.53 5.78 11.07
N MET A 95 -3.85 5.37 12.14
CA MET A 95 -2.80 6.16 12.80
C MET A 95 -1.60 6.51 11.90
N ASP A 96 -1.41 5.79 10.80
CA ASP A 96 -0.34 6.03 9.83
C ASP A 96 -0.72 7.05 8.75
N GLY A 97 -1.93 7.61 8.81
CA GLY A 97 -2.44 8.58 7.84
C GLY A 97 -3.03 7.95 6.59
N PHE A 98 -3.30 6.65 6.61
CA PHE A 98 -4.09 6.00 5.58
C PHE A 98 -5.57 6.23 5.84
N VAL A 99 -6.29 6.70 4.82
CA VAL A 99 -7.74 6.93 4.88
C VAL A 99 -8.40 6.14 3.76
N GLU A 100 -9.29 5.23 4.12
CA GLU A 100 -10.13 4.49 3.17
C GLU A 100 -11.49 5.14 3.06
N PHE A 101 -11.96 5.35 1.85
CA PHE A 101 -13.31 5.81 1.53
C PHE A 101 -14.02 4.75 0.70
N LYS A 102 -15.12 4.24 1.21
CA LYS A 102 -16.07 3.41 0.48
C LYS A 102 -17.25 4.28 0.12
N VAL A 103 -17.43 4.52 -1.17
CA VAL A 103 -18.44 5.43 -1.70
C VAL A 103 -19.42 4.65 -2.58
N ARG A 104 -20.62 4.48 -2.08
CA ARG A 104 -21.72 3.85 -2.82
C ARG A 104 -22.66 4.90 -3.37
N LEU A 105 -22.84 4.94 -4.68
CA LEU A 105 -23.83 5.76 -5.37
C LEU A 105 -25.02 4.89 -5.79
N THR A 106 -26.19 5.20 -5.27
CA THR A 106 -27.46 4.51 -5.59
C THR A 106 -28.33 5.41 -6.46
N VAL A 107 -28.84 4.84 -7.54
CA VAL A 107 -29.70 5.54 -8.51
C VAL A 107 -31.17 5.42 -8.09
N VAL A 108 -31.79 6.53 -7.75
CA VAL A 108 -33.22 6.59 -7.37
C VAL A 108 -34.11 6.73 -8.61
N LYS A 109 -33.69 7.59 -9.54
CA LYS A 109 -34.39 7.79 -10.84
C LYS A 109 -33.38 7.64 -11.97
N SER A 110 -33.78 6.92 -13.02
CA SER A 110 -32.96 6.75 -14.21
C SER A 110 -32.61 8.10 -14.83
N LEU A 111 -31.32 8.27 -15.19
CA LEU A 111 -30.85 9.49 -15.84
C LEU A 111 -29.62 9.20 -16.70
N ALA A 112 -29.46 9.99 -17.76
CA ALA A 112 -28.20 10.03 -18.53
C ALA A 112 -27.27 11.03 -17.90
N ILE A 113 -26.02 10.63 -17.72
CA ILE A 113 -24.96 11.47 -17.16
C ILE A 113 -23.82 11.63 -18.16
N LYS A 114 -23.16 12.77 -18.07
CA LYS A 114 -21.95 13.08 -18.83
C LYS A 114 -20.70 12.62 -18.08
N ASP A 115 -20.70 12.75 -16.76
CA ASP A 115 -19.56 12.31 -15.94
C ASP A 115 -19.91 12.15 -14.46
N ILE A 116 -19.22 11.21 -13.80
CA ILE A 116 -19.05 11.16 -12.35
C ILE A 116 -17.57 11.28 -12.06
N ARG A 117 -17.18 12.24 -11.24
CA ARG A 117 -15.78 12.52 -10.97
C ARG A 117 -15.52 12.92 -9.53
N LEU A 118 -14.36 12.52 -9.03
CA LEU A 118 -13.80 12.98 -7.77
C LEU A 118 -12.84 14.13 -8.07
N GLU A 119 -13.10 15.28 -7.47
CA GLU A 119 -12.25 16.45 -7.56
C GLU A 119 -11.47 16.65 -6.26
N ILE A 120 -10.15 16.75 -6.38
CA ILE A 120 -9.21 16.93 -5.29
C ILE A 120 -8.39 18.18 -5.58
N PRO A 121 -8.78 19.34 -5.03
CA PRO A 121 -8.05 20.59 -5.20
C PRO A 121 -6.84 20.63 -4.25
N ILE A 122 -5.63 20.71 -4.79
CA ILE A 122 -4.38 20.71 -4.05
C ILE A 122 -3.76 22.10 -4.12
N VAL A 123 -3.20 22.60 -3.03
CA VAL A 123 -2.44 23.85 -2.99
C VAL A 123 -1.23 23.73 -3.94
N LYS A 124 -1.06 24.66 -4.87
CA LYS A 124 0.00 24.63 -5.89
C LYS A 124 1.39 24.45 -5.27
N ASP A 125 1.67 25.16 -4.18
CA ASP A 125 2.97 25.07 -3.50
C ASP A 125 3.21 23.70 -2.84
N ALA A 126 2.15 22.99 -2.46
CA ALA A 126 2.23 21.61 -1.98
C ALA A 126 2.24 20.59 -3.12
N ALA A 127 1.87 20.96 -4.35
CA ALA A 127 1.80 20.09 -5.53
C ALA A 127 3.03 20.21 -6.44
N LYS A 128 4.22 20.20 -5.85
CA LYS A 128 5.48 20.44 -6.56
C LYS A 128 5.94 19.23 -7.37
N TYR A 129 5.77 18.05 -6.81
CA TYR A 129 6.19 16.79 -7.41
C TYR A 129 5.00 15.86 -7.63
N MET A 130 5.16 14.90 -8.52
CA MET A 130 4.14 13.90 -8.84
C MET A 130 4.81 12.56 -9.16
N MET A 131 4.13 11.44 -8.83
CA MET A 131 4.55 10.08 -9.17
C MET A 131 3.33 9.14 -9.20
N GLY A 132 3.29 8.25 -10.15
CA GLY A 132 2.23 7.23 -10.30
C GLY A 132 1.48 7.35 -11.62
N LEU A 133 0.51 6.47 -11.85
CA LEU A 133 -0.25 6.38 -13.11
C LEU A 133 0.66 6.42 -14.36
N GLY A 134 1.84 5.76 -14.30
CA GLY A 134 2.82 5.73 -15.38
C GLY A 134 3.81 6.90 -15.39
N PHE A 135 3.60 7.94 -14.60
CA PHE A 135 4.59 9.00 -14.41
C PHE A 135 5.67 8.54 -13.42
N LYS A 136 6.93 8.53 -13.86
CA LYS A 136 8.06 7.92 -13.12
C LYS A 136 8.50 8.69 -11.87
N GLY A 137 7.96 9.86 -11.64
CA GLY A 137 8.36 10.75 -10.57
C GLY A 137 9.23 11.92 -11.07
N GLY A 138 9.09 13.06 -10.39
CA GLY A 138 9.77 14.29 -10.69
C GLY A 138 8.88 15.51 -10.51
N PHE A 139 9.29 16.65 -11.04
CA PHE A 139 8.45 17.84 -11.03
C PHE A 139 7.12 17.55 -11.74
N ARG A 140 6.02 17.95 -11.11
CA ARG A 140 4.69 17.82 -11.68
C ARG A 140 4.59 18.64 -12.97
N PRO A 141 4.13 18.07 -14.10
CA PRO A 141 3.87 18.85 -15.32
C PRO A 141 2.67 19.78 -15.11
N GLY A 142 2.57 20.82 -15.93
CA GLY A 142 1.44 21.76 -15.91
C GLY A 142 0.10 21.07 -16.17
N GLU A 143 0.10 20.08 -17.05
CA GLU A 143 -1.04 19.21 -17.32
C GLU A 143 -0.58 17.76 -17.47
N PHE A 144 -1.37 16.84 -16.93
CA PHE A 144 -1.18 15.40 -17.05
C PHE A 144 -2.52 14.73 -17.26
N GLN A 145 -2.57 13.76 -18.17
CA GLN A 145 -3.76 12.96 -18.43
C GLN A 145 -3.39 11.48 -18.49
N TRP A 146 -4.24 10.65 -17.90
CA TRP A 146 -4.09 9.21 -17.87
C TRP A 146 -5.43 8.53 -18.09
N ALA A 147 -5.42 7.41 -18.78
CA ALA A 147 -6.57 6.53 -18.98
C ALA A 147 -6.25 5.12 -18.48
N TRP A 148 -7.26 4.40 -18.05
CA TRP A 148 -7.12 3.03 -17.59
C TRP A 148 -6.55 2.12 -18.69
N ASP A 149 -5.55 1.33 -18.33
CA ASP A 149 -4.98 0.28 -19.16
C ASP A 149 -4.87 -1.00 -18.32
N GLN A 150 -5.68 -2.01 -18.67
CA GLN A 150 -5.75 -3.27 -17.94
C GLN A 150 -4.39 -4.02 -17.90
N LYS A 151 -3.51 -3.76 -18.86
CA LYS A 151 -2.17 -4.38 -18.93
C LYS A 151 -1.16 -3.71 -18.01
N LYS A 152 -1.47 -2.54 -17.48
CA LYS A 152 -0.61 -1.78 -16.60
C LYS A 152 -1.17 -1.80 -15.19
N ASN A 153 -0.35 -2.14 -14.20
CA ASN A 153 -0.73 -2.12 -12.78
C ASN A 153 -0.72 -0.69 -12.22
N GLN A 154 -1.52 0.20 -12.81
CA GLN A 154 -1.57 1.62 -12.49
C GLN A 154 -2.95 1.97 -11.93
N ASP A 155 -2.99 2.38 -10.68
CA ASP A 155 -4.23 2.66 -9.95
C ASP A 155 -4.08 3.76 -8.91
N ALA A 156 -2.88 4.35 -8.80
CA ALA A 156 -2.56 5.33 -7.76
C ALA A 156 -1.66 6.46 -8.28
N LEU A 157 -1.90 7.65 -7.77
CA LEU A 157 -1.12 8.85 -8.03
C LEU A 157 -0.78 9.56 -6.72
N TRP A 158 0.48 9.89 -6.51
CA TRP A 158 0.95 10.76 -5.44
C TRP A 158 1.26 12.15 -6.00
N ILE A 159 0.81 13.20 -5.30
CA ILE A 159 1.14 14.59 -5.56
C ILE A 159 1.55 15.21 -4.24
N GLY A 160 2.67 15.93 -4.22
CA GLY A 160 3.16 16.51 -2.98
C GLY A 160 4.45 17.30 -3.11
N ASP A 161 4.93 17.74 -1.97
CA ASP A 161 6.26 18.23 -1.70
C ASP A 161 6.91 17.34 -0.62
N VAL A 162 8.15 17.64 -0.25
CA VAL A 162 8.93 16.87 0.71
C VAL A 162 8.19 16.69 2.04
N ASN A 163 7.58 17.75 2.57
CA ASN A 163 6.94 17.78 3.88
C ASN A 163 5.41 17.79 3.87
N ALA A 164 4.78 17.69 2.71
CA ALA A 164 3.31 17.67 2.59
C ALA A 164 2.91 17.01 1.28
N GLY A 165 2.09 15.97 1.33
CA GLY A 165 1.64 15.30 0.11
C GLY A 165 0.49 14.34 0.34
N LEU A 166 -0.09 13.89 -0.76
CA LEU A 166 -1.25 13.02 -0.80
C LEU A 166 -1.10 11.99 -1.92
N GLN A 167 -1.23 10.72 -1.59
CA GLN A 167 -1.46 9.67 -2.59
C GLN A 167 -2.96 9.37 -2.64
N CYS A 168 -3.53 9.35 -3.83
CA CYS A 168 -4.87 8.87 -4.11
C CYS A 168 -4.79 7.57 -4.89
N SER A 169 -5.54 6.55 -4.44
CA SER A 169 -5.64 5.27 -5.13
C SER A 169 -7.11 4.96 -5.41
N LEU A 170 -7.44 4.67 -6.67
CA LEU A 170 -8.80 4.39 -7.09
C LEU A 170 -9.14 2.91 -6.86
N ARG A 171 -10.31 2.63 -6.30
CA ARG A 171 -10.75 1.32 -5.86
C ARG A 171 -12.23 1.10 -6.21
N ALA A 172 -12.71 -0.12 -6.03
CA ALA A 172 -14.11 -0.48 -6.05
C ALA A 172 -14.35 -1.66 -5.11
N GLU A 173 -15.59 -2.06 -4.92
CA GLU A 173 -15.99 -3.16 -4.05
C GLU A 173 -15.24 -4.46 -4.38
N ASN A 174 -15.18 -4.82 -5.66
CA ASN A 174 -14.57 -6.05 -6.16
C ASN A 174 -13.18 -5.84 -6.78
N TYR A 175 -12.60 -4.66 -6.58
CA TYR A 175 -11.27 -4.39 -7.10
C TYR A 175 -10.21 -5.12 -6.27
N SER A 176 -9.39 -5.90 -6.94
CA SER A 176 -8.20 -6.49 -6.34
C SER A 176 -6.98 -6.19 -7.17
N ARG A 177 -5.95 -5.67 -6.50
CA ARG A 177 -4.64 -5.54 -7.10
C ARG A 177 -3.94 -6.89 -7.02
N PRO A 178 -3.39 -7.41 -8.12
CA PRO A 178 -2.58 -8.61 -8.07
C PRO A 178 -1.40 -8.42 -7.12
N LEU A 179 -1.14 -9.42 -6.28
CA LEU A 179 0.01 -9.44 -5.38
C LEU A 179 1.28 -9.84 -6.16
N ASN A 180 2.28 -10.33 -5.46
CA ASN A 180 3.59 -10.64 -6.02
C ASN A 180 3.63 -11.72 -7.09
N THR A 181 2.57 -12.49 -7.26
CA THR A 181 2.46 -13.43 -8.38
C THR A 181 2.62 -12.77 -9.74
N ASN A 182 2.39 -11.46 -9.84
CA ASN A 182 2.66 -10.71 -11.06
C ASN A 182 4.13 -10.70 -11.47
N PHE A 183 5.03 -10.95 -10.56
CA PHE A 183 6.45 -11.07 -10.89
C PHE A 183 6.73 -12.31 -11.77
N TYR A 184 6.04 -13.42 -11.52
CA TYR A 184 6.22 -14.67 -12.24
C TYR A 184 5.16 -14.90 -13.32
N LEU A 185 3.94 -14.45 -13.06
CA LEU A 185 2.82 -14.54 -14.00
C LEU A 185 2.21 -13.17 -14.19
N SER A 186 2.29 -12.64 -15.40
CA SER A 186 1.60 -11.41 -15.76
C SER A 186 0.09 -11.60 -15.61
N LYS A 187 -0.52 -10.88 -14.69
CA LYS A 187 -1.97 -10.86 -14.50
C LYS A 187 -2.47 -9.44 -14.72
N PRO A 188 -3.48 -9.25 -15.57
CA PRO A 188 -4.10 -7.94 -15.71
C PRO A 188 -4.78 -7.53 -14.41
N LEU A 189 -4.92 -6.22 -14.21
CA LEU A 189 -5.74 -5.67 -13.13
C LEU A 189 -7.19 -6.15 -13.28
N ASN A 190 -7.81 -6.49 -12.15
CA ASN A 190 -9.26 -6.50 -12.06
C ASN A 190 -9.71 -5.04 -11.92
N MET A 191 -10.24 -4.45 -12.99
CA MET A 191 -10.53 -3.03 -13.06
C MET A 191 -11.62 -2.63 -12.06
N PRO A 192 -11.49 -1.46 -11.41
CA PRO A 192 -12.56 -0.89 -10.59
C PRO A 192 -13.70 -0.42 -11.51
N ALA A 193 -14.73 -1.25 -11.67
CA ALA A 193 -15.72 -1.13 -12.73
C ALA A 193 -16.35 0.28 -12.87
N SER A 194 -16.67 0.92 -11.74
CA SER A 194 -17.27 2.25 -11.75
C SER A 194 -16.32 3.34 -12.26
N TRP A 195 -15.04 3.27 -11.87
CA TRP A 195 -14.02 4.22 -12.35
C TRP A 195 -13.58 3.93 -13.79
N PHE A 196 -13.45 2.64 -14.13
CA PHE A 196 -13.02 2.23 -15.48
C PHE A 196 -14.05 2.55 -16.53
N ASN A 197 -15.32 2.26 -16.25
CA ASN A 197 -16.47 2.50 -17.14
C ASN A 197 -16.15 2.14 -18.59
N GLU A 198 -15.81 0.87 -18.84
CA GLU A 198 -15.52 0.33 -20.17
C GLU A 198 -14.44 1.12 -20.94
N GLY A 199 -13.50 1.74 -20.23
CA GLY A 199 -12.41 2.52 -20.80
C GLY A 199 -12.70 4.03 -20.95
N GLN A 200 -13.87 4.50 -20.53
CA GLN A 200 -14.23 5.93 -20.57
C GLN A 200 -13.57 6.72 -19.43
N GLY A 201 -13.17 6.04 -18.35
CA GLY A 201 -12.62 6.66 -17.16
C GLY A 201 -11.12 6.92 -17.22
N GLY A 202 -10.66 7.80 -16.34
CA GLY A 202 -9.26 8.16 -16.23
C GLY A 202 -8.97 9.15 -15.11
N CYS A 203 -7.80 9.77 -15.19
CA CYS A 203 -7.37 10.81 -14.26
C CYS A 203 -6.72 11.97 -15.03
N ARG A 204 -7.00 13.18 -14.58
CA ARG A 204 -6.38 14.42 -15.07
C ARG A 204 -5.82 15.20 -13.90
N VAL A 205 -4.65 15.78 -14.10
CA VAL A 205 -4.06 16.77 -13.17
C VAL A 205 -3.77 18.03 -13.98
N LYS A 206 -4.29 19.16 -13.53
CA LYS A 206 -4.14 20.43 -14.25
C LYS A 206 -4.04 21.59 -13.27
N GLU A 207 -3.22 22.58 -13.61
CA GLU A 207 -3.26 23.85 -12.90
C GLU A 207 -4.57 24.57 -13.20
N ALA A 208 -5.24 25.00 -12.14
CA ALA A 208 -6.42 25.85 -12.16
C ALA A 208 -6.05 27.25 -11.69
N GLU A 209 -7.02 28.15 -11.72
CA GLU A 209 -6.86 29.51 -11.23
C GLU A 209 -6.52 29.57 -9.72
N ARG A 210 -6.01 30.71 -9.26
CA ARG A 210 -5.77 31.04 -7.84
C ARG A 210 -4.81 30.10 -7.11
N GLY A 211 -3.82 29.54 -7.80
CA GLY A 211 -2.81 28.71 -7.16
C GLY A 211 -3.31 27.32 -6.73
N VAL A 212 -4.26 26.77 -7.46
CA VAL A 212 -4.81 25.43 -7.27
C VAL A 212 -4.28 24.49 -8.34
N VAL A 213 -3.97 23.27 -7.94
CA VAL A 213 -3.77 22.12 -8.82
C VAL A 213 -4.94 21.16 -8.62
N LEU A 214 -5.75 20.98 -9.64
CA LEU A 214 -6.89 20.10 -9.59
C LEU A 214 -6.51 18.71 -10.10
N MET A 215 -6.61 17.71 -9.22
CA MET A 215 -6.61 16.30 -9.59
C MET A 215 -8.08 15.87 -9.75
N THR A 216 -8.42 15.34 -10.93
CA THR A 216 -9.76 14.87 -11.27
C THR A 216 -9.68 13.40 -11.67
N ALA A 217 -10.28 12.50 -10.87
CA ALA A 217 -10.56 11.14 -11.30
C ALA A 217 -11.97 11.10 -11.87
N TYR A 218 -12.11 10.78 -13.15
CA TYR A 218 -13.38 10.82 -13.87
C TYR A 218 -13.73 9.44 -14.42
N SER A 219 -15.03 9.22 -14.65
CA SER A 219 -15.54 7.96 -15.17
C SER A 219 -16.19 8.05 -16.55
N GLY A 220 -16.44 9.26 -17.05
CA GLY A 220 -17.04 9.50 -18.36
C GLY A 220 -18.56 9.21 -18.42
N PRO A 221 -19.15 9.32 -19.63
CA PRO A 221 -20.59 9.26 -19.81
C PRO A 221 -21.17 7.86 -19.62
N ARG A 222 -22.38 7.81 -19.11
CA ARG A 222 -23.18 6.57 -18.98
C ARG A 222 -24.65 6.87 -18.77
N THR A 223 -25.51 5.88 -19.02
CA THR A 223 -26.94 5.90 -18.65
C THR A 223 -27.12 5.08 -17.39
N LEU A 224 -27.65 5.69 -16.36
CA LEU A 224 -27.94 5.08 -15.07
C LEU A 224 -29.42 4.63 -15.02
N LYS A 225 -29.64 3.44 -14.48
CA LYS A 225 -31.00 2.87 -14.29
C LYS A 225 -31.39 2.94 -12.83
N SER A 226 -32.66 3.20 -12.56
CA SER A 226 -33.20 3.17 -11.20
C SER A 226 -32.90 1.82 -10.52
N GLY A 227 -32.41 1.88 -9.28
CA GLY A 227 -31.98 0.72 -8.51
C GLY A 227 -30.53 0.30 -8.76
N GLU A 228 -29.83 0.89 -9.72
CA GLU A 228 -28.41 0.60 -9.96
C GLU A 228 -27.53 1.13 -8.82
N GLU A 229 -26.49 0.38 -8.46
CA GLU A 229 -25.48 0.78 -7.50
C GLU A 229 -24.10 0.83 -8.16
N LEU A 230 -23.35 1.90 -7.89
CA LEU A 230 -21.99 2.11 -8.35
C LEU A 230 -21.06 2.34 -7.15
N HIS A 231 -19.82 1.87 -7.25
CA HIS A 231 -18.83 1.98 -6.18
C HIS A 231 -17.64 2.83 -6.64
N PHE A 232 -17.54 4.04 -6.09
CA PHE A 232 -16.46 4.99 -6.35
C PHE A 232 -15.47 5.03 -5.18
N ASP A 233 -15.02 3.86 -4.75
CA ASP A 233 -14.10 3.73 -3.63
C ASP A 233 -12.73 4.32 -3.98
N PHE A 234 -12.07 4.90 -2.99
CA PHE A 234 -10.72 5.40 -3.11
C PHE A 234 -10.01 5.43 -1.75
N ASN A 235 -8.69 5.52 -1.78
CA ASN A 235 -7.88 5.65 -0.58
C ASN A 235 -6.99 6.87 -0.66
N PHE A 236 -6.78 7.53 0.48
CA PHE A 236 -5.72 8.51 0.65
C PHE A 236 -4.60 7.95 1.53
N LEU A 237 -3.38 8.33 1.21
CA LEU A 237 -2.23 8.13 2.07
C LEU A 237 -1.54 9.48 2.24
N LEU A 238 -1.55 9.99 3.47
CA LEU A 238 -0.99 11.30 3.79
C LEU A 238 0.50 11.16 4.06
N THR A 239 1.31 11.97 3.41
CA THR A 239 2.77 11.98 3.57
C THR A 239 3.29 13.31 4.08
N PRO A 240 4.46 13.33 4.76
CA PRO A 240 5.28 12.20 5.21
C PRO A 240 4.67 11.46 6.42
N PHE A 241 5.25 10.31 6.82
CA PHE A 241 4.69 9.47 7.90
C PHE A 241 5.25 9.80 9.27
N ARG A 242 6.50 10.19 9.33
CA ARG A 242 7.24 10.51 10.56
C ARG A 242 8.41 11.45 10.27
N ALA A 243 8.90 12.10 11.30
CA ALA A 243 10.13 12.85 11.22
C ALA A 243 11.32 11.92 10.95
N ILE A 244 12.30 12.43 10.22
CA ILE A 244 13.54 11.73 9.89
C ILE A 244 14.53 11.94 11.02
N ASP A 245 15.05 10.85 11.58
CA ASP A 245 16.23 10.88 12.44
C ASP A 245 17.48 10.92 11.54
N THR A 246 18.00 12.13 11.33
CA THR A 246 19.18 12.34 10.47
C THR A 246 20.43 11.70 11.04
N ASN A 247 20.60 11.66 12.37
CA ASN A 247 21.72 11.02 13.00
C ASN A 247 21.72 9.50 12.75
N ALA A 248 20.56 8.85 12.94
CA ALA A 248 20.44 7.43 12.64
C ALA A 248 20.69 7.15 11.15
N GLN A 249 20.16 7.97 10.25
CA GLN A 249 20.36 7.78 8.80
C GLN A 249 21.83 7.96 8.38
N TRP A 250 22.53 8.94 8.95
CA TRP A 250 23.94 9.18 8.62
C TRP A 250 24.90 8.21 9.30
N SER A 251 24.55 7.67 10.46
CA SER A 251 25.41 6.76 11.23
C SER A 251 25.28 5.29 10.85
N ILE A 252 24.09 4.86 10.39
CA ILE A 252 23.87 3.45 10.03
C ILE A 252 24.55 3.13 8.70
N ARG A 253 25.47 2.14 8.76
CA ARG A 253 26.15 1.53 7.61
C ARG A 253 25.91 0.04 7.66
N PHE A 254 25.30 -0.54 6.64
CA PHE A 254 25.01 -1.96 6.65
C PHE A 254 25.75 -2.73 5.56
N ILE A 255 26.07 -3.97 5.88
CA ILE A 255 26.59 -4.96 4.94
C ILE A 255 25.48 -6.00 4.67
N HIS A 256 25.30 -6.33 3.40
CA HIS A 256 24.33 -7.34 2.95
C HIS A 256 25.02 -8.66 2.69
N ALA A 257 25.55 -9.27 3.73
CA ALA A 257 26.23 -10.55 3.67
C ALA A 257 26.40 -11.16 5.07
N TYR A 258 26.43 -12.48 5.15
CA TYR A 258 26.92 -13.20 6.32
C TYR A 258 28.47 -13.24 6.23
N LYS A 259 29.14 -12.71 7.23
CA LYS A 259 30.60 -12.65 7.36
C LYS A 259 31.02 -12.81 8.82
N THR A 260 32.27 -13.10 9.06
CA THR A 260 32.84 -13.02 10.43
C THR A 260 32.73 -11.57 10.95
N LEU A 261 32.57 -11.40 12.24
CA LEU A 261 32.44 -10.05 12.83
C LEU A 261 33.70 -9.21 12.69
N GLU A 262 34.87 -9.85 12.56
CA GLU A 262 36.13 -9.19 12.21
C GLU A 262 36.11 -8.61 10.80
N GLU A 263 35.59 -9.36 9.84
CA GLU A 263 35.45 -8.86 8.48
C GLU A 263 34.44 -7.72 8.41
N VAL A 264 33.30 -7.84 9.13
CA VAL A 264 32.35 -6.75 9.25
C VAL A 264 32.97 -5.48 9.80
N ALA A 265 33.71 -5.60 10.90
CA ALA A 265 34.41 -4.46 11.54
C ALA A 265 35.31 -3.73 10.56
N ARG A 266 36.06 -4.46 9.71
CA ARG A 266 36.99 -3.88 8.70
C ARG A 266 36.24 -3.08 7.61
N THR A 267 34.95 -3.35 7.36
CA THR A 267 34.15 -2.60 6.38
C THR A 267 33.64 -1.26 6.90
N GLY A 268 33.68 -1.03 8.21
CA GLY A 268 33.06 0.11 8.88
C GLY A 268 31.53 0.01 8.97
N ALA A 269 30.96 -1.15 8.64
CA ALA A 269 29.52 -1.41 8.82
C ALA A 269 29.21 -1.58 10.32
N ASN A 270 28.02 -1.15 10.72
CA ASN A 270 27.49 -1.31 12.07
C ASN A 270 26.11 -2.00 12.09
N ALA A 271 25.62 -2.40 10.93
CA ALA A 271 24.42 -3.19 10.78
C ALA A 271 24.65 -4.31 9.75
N ILE A 272 24.27 -5.53 10.09
CA ILE A 272 24.48 -6.72 9.28
C ILE A 272 23.12 -7.20 8.79
N ASN A 273 22.96 -7.41 7.49
CA ASN A 273 21.80 -8.08 6.93
C ASN A 273 22.22 -9.49 6.49
N ILE A 274 21.81 -10.49 7.27
CA ILE A 274 22.14 -11.89 7.00
C ILE A 274 21.22 -12.40 5.90
N HIS A 275 21.75 -12.48 4.68
CA HIS A 275 21.06 -13.12 3.55
C HIS A 275 20.88 -14.62 3.84
N HIS A 276 20.00 -15.30 3.10
CA HIS A 276 19.94 -16.77 3.15
C HIS A 276 21.15 -17.40 2.41
N ALA A 277 21.24 -18.73 2.39
CA ALA A 277 22.29 -19.52 1.76
C ALA A 277 23.63 -19.49 2.50
N ASN A 278 23.59 -19.54 3.83
CA ASN A 278 24.76 -19.69 4.70
C ASN A 278 24.46 -20.58 5.91
N ASP A 279 25.49 -20.79 6.74
CA ASP A 279 25.42 -21.77 7.83
C ASP A 279 24.36 -21.46 8.90
N ILE A 280 24.04 -20.19 9.16
CA ILE A 280 23.07 -19.80 10.20
C ILE A 280 21.68 -19.42 9.66
N ASN A 281 21.59 -19.10 8.36
CA ASN A 281 20.35 -18.84 7.65
C ASN A 281 20.37 -19.56 6.28
N PRO A 282 20.26 -20.90 6.26
CA PRO A 282 20.52 -21.66 5.06
C PRO A 282 19.44 -21.48 3.97
N TYR A 283 18.17 -21.32 4.33
CA TYR A 283 17.07 -21.38 3.37
C TYR A 283 16.18 -20.15 3.40
N ILE A 284 15.65 -19.82 2.21
CA ILE A 284 14.79 -18.64 2.04
C ILE A 284 13.52 -18.76 2.91
N ASN A 285 13.20 -17.69 3.62
CA ASN A 285 12.03 -17.57 4.50
C ASN A 285 11.88 -18.70 5.52
N TYR A 286 12.96 -19.44 5.80
CA TYR A 286 12.97 -20.51 6.80
C TYR A 286 14.20 -20.42 7.72
N PRO A 287 14.35 -19.37 8.53
CA PRO A 287 15.52 -19.13 9.39
C PRO A 287 15.46 -19.86 10.74
N PHE A 288 14.78 -21.01 10.81
CA PHE A 288 14.49 -21.70 12.10
C PHE A 288 15.34 -22.95 12.34
N LEU A 289 16.23 -23.31 11.39
CA LEU A 289 16.98 -24.56 11.45
C LEU A 289 18.22 -24.47 12.34
N ARG A 290 18.79 -23.31 12.50
CA ARG A 290 20.03 -23.05 13.24
C ARG A 290 19.88 -21.96 14.31
N PRO A 291 18.87 -22.08 15.20
CA PRO A 291 18.56 -20.99 16.13
C PRO A 291 19.69 -20.75 17.16
N LYS A 292 20.41 -21.78 17.56
CA LYS A 292 21.52 -21.65 18.52
C LYS A 292 22.71 -20.90 17.92
N GLU A 293 23.10 -21.28 16.70
CA GLU A 293 24.20 -20.68 15.98
C GLU A 293 23.85 -19.23 15.58
N MET A 294 22.62 -18.99 15.13
CA MET A 294 22.14 -17.64 14.83
C MET A 294 22.15 -16.76 16.07
N LYS A 295 21.67 -17.28 17.21
CA LYS A 295 21.68 -16.54 18.48
C LYS A 295 23.10 -16.21 18.92
N ALA A 296 24.02 -17.16 18.85
CA ALA A 296 25.43 -16.93 19.22
C ALA A 296 26.06 -15.80 18.38
N TYR A 297 25.80 -15.80 17.07
CA TYR A 297 26.28 -14.75 16.18
C TYR A 297 25.64 -13.39 16.50
N VAL A 298 24.33 -13.34 16.76
CA VAL A 298 23.63 -12.11 17.13
C VAL A 298 24.14 -11.56 18.46
N ASP A 299 24.27 -12.41 19.47
CA ASP A 299 24.76 -12.01 20.80
C ASP A 299 26.20 -11.44 20.74
N GLU A 300 27.11 -12.08 19.97
CA GLU A 300 28.43 -11.58 19.75
C GLU A 300 28.46 -10.26 18.95
N ALA A 301 27.58 -10.15 17.92
CA ALA A 301 27.45 -8.92 17.17
C ALA A 301 27.00 -7.75 18.06
N HIS A 302 26.06 -7.98 18.97
CA HIS A 302 25.59 -7.00 19.94
C HIS A 302 26.70 -6.58 20.92
N GLN A 303 27.52 -7.52 21.41
CA GLN A 303 28.66 -7.20 22.26
C GLN A 303 29.68 -6.28 21.59
N ARG A 304 29.78 -6.35 20.27
CA ARG A 304 30.64 -5.48 19.43
C ARG A 304 29.90 -4.21 18.95
N GLY A 305 28.64 -3.97 19.34
CA GLY A 305 27.83 -2.81 18.96
C GLY A 305 27.22 -2.87 17.58
N PHE A 306 27.21 -4.05 16.93
CA PHE A 306 26.53 -4.23 15.64
C PHE A 306 25.05 -4.56 15.83
N LYS A 307 24.23 -4.13 14.88
CA LYS A 307 22.83 -4.55 14.72
C LYS A 307 22.72 -5.64 13.69
N VAL A 308 21.77 -6.57 13.88
CA VAL A 308 21.58 -7.72 12.99
C VAL A 308 20.17 -7.76 12.45
N LYS A 309 20.05 -7.83 11.13
CA LYS A 309 18.79 -8.05 10.42
C LYS A 309 18.84 -9.37 9.67
N ILE A 310 17.67 -9.99 9.48
CA ILE A 310 17.52 -11.20 8.69
C ILE A 310 16.84 -10.86 7.38
N TYR A 311 17.37 -11.41 6.28
CA TYR A 311 16.78 -11.31 4.95
C TYR A 311 15.58 -12.22 4.81
N ASN A 312 14.52 -11.68 4.24
CA ASN A 312 13.30 -12.39 3.91
C ASN A 312 12.74 -11.88 2.57
N THR A 313 11.93 -12.69 1.94
CA THR A 313 11.04 -12.26 0.86
C THR A 313 9.60 -12.47 1.28
N ILE A 314 8.66 -11.90 0.55
CA ILE A 314 7.24 -12.04 0.87
C ILE A 314 6.54 -13.14 0.08
N ARG A 315 7.19 -13.69 -0.92
CA ARG A 315 6.55 -14.54 -1.95
C ARG A 315 7.06 -15.97 -2.01
N GLU A 316 8.26 -16.23 -1.52
CA GLU A 316 8.86 -17.56 -1.66
C GLU A 316 8.74 -18.37 -0.40
N LEU A 317 8.70 -19.69 -0.58
CA LEU A 317 8.87 -20.68 0.47
C LEU A 317 9.89 -21.72 0.00
N SER A 318 10.90 -21.96 0.84
CA SER A 318 11.88 -23.00 0.61
C SER A 318 11.24 -24.40 0.65
N THR A 319 11.68 -25.26 -0.24
CA THR A 319 11.34 -26.70 -0.21
C THR A 319 11.95 -27.43 1.00
N ARG A 320 12.84 -26.77 1.74
CA ARG A 320 13.45 -27.30 2.97
C ARG A 320 12.67 -26.96 4.24
N ALA A 321 11.56 -26.23 4.13
CA ALA A 321 10.67 -26.01 5.26
C ALA A 321 10.08 -27.35 5.73
N ALA A 322 10.22 -27.64 7.02
CA ALA A 322 9.74 -28.90 7.61
C ALA A 322 8.22 -29.07 7.43
N GLU A 323 7.50 -27.97 7.41
CA GLU A 323 6.04 -27.91 7.28
C GLU A 323 5.55 -27.97 5.82
N LEU A 324 6.44 -28.09 4.84
CA LEU A 324 6.11 -27.98 3.43
C LEU A 324 4.89 -28.83 3.03
N PHE A 325 4.88 -30.10 3.40
CA PHE A 325 3.79 -31.02 3.02
C PHE A 325 2.49 -30.69 3.75
N GLY A 326 2.56 -30.27 5.01
CA GLY A 326 1.41 -29.77 5.74
C GLY A 326 0.83 -28.51 5.08
N LEU A 327 1.67 -27.58 4.66
CA LEU A 327 1.27 -26.38 3.94
C LEU A 327 0.72 -26.72 2.55
N ARG A 328 1.31 -27.68 1.85
CA ARG A 328 0.83 -28.14 0.53
C ARG A 328 -0.57 -28.75 0.60
N SER A 329 -0.92 -29.42 1.72
CA SER A 329 -2.27 -29.97 1.91
C SER A 329 -3.38 -28.90 1.93
N LEU A 330 -3.02 -27.64 2.17
CA LEU A 330 -3.93 -26.49 2.09
C LEU A 330 -4.09 -25.95 0.65
N GLY A 331 -3.42 -26.58 -0.31
CA GLY A 331 -3.55 -26.29 -1.75
C GLY A 331 -3.23 -24.84 -2.09
N ASN A 332 -4.07 -24.24 -2.92
CA ASN A 332 -3.87 -22.89 -3.41
C ASN A 332 -4.21 -21.76 -2.42
N GLU A 333 -4.57 -22.09 -1.21
CA GLU A 333 -4.56 -21.12 -0.12
C GLU A 333 -3.11 -20.68 0.16
N ILE A 334 -2.16 -21.62 0.15
CA ILE A 334 -0.75 -21.36 0.46
C ILE A 334 0.07 -21.14 -0.79
N PHE A 335 -0.09 -21.97 -1.82
CA PHE A 335 0.72 -21.91 -3.04
C PHE A 335 -0.06 -21.28 -4.20
N SER A 336 0.59 -20.38 -4.89
CA SER A 336 0.00 -19.78 -6.09
C SER A 336 -0.13 -20.81 -7.21
N ARG A 337 -1.30 -20.84 -7.85
CA ARG A 337 -1.57 -21.65 -9.03
C ARG A 337 -0.61 -21.31 -10.16
N GLY A 338 -0.14 -22.34 -10.86
CA GLY A 338 0.76 -22.12 -11.98
C GLY A 338 1.10 -23.41 -12.75
N PRO A 339 2.00 -23.27 -13.73
CA PRO A 339 2.32 -24.36 -14.67
C PRO A 339 3.14 -25.50 -14.04
N GLY A 340 3.56 -25.39 -12.79
CA GLY A 340 4.49 -26.35 -12.18
C GLY A 340 5.91 -26.21 -12.75
N GLY A 341 6.58 -27.34 -12.95
CA GLY A 341 7.92 -27.38 -13.55
C GLY A 341 9.05 -27.09 -12.55
N GLY A 342 10.15 -26.52 -13.04
CA GLY A 342 11.33 -26.22 -12.25
C GLY A 342 12.18 -27.44 -11.91
N TYR A 343 12.80 -27.43 -10.73
CA TYR A 343 13.67 -28.50 -10.25
C TYR A 343 12.93 -29.85 -10.18
N SER A 344 13.59 -30.94 -10.56
CA SER A 344 12.97 -32.28 -10.69
C SER A 344 12.29 -32.75 -9.40
N TRP A 345 12.88 -32.46 -8.25
CA TRP A 345 12.28 -32.77 -6.95
C TRP A 345 10.91 -32.10 -6.76
N LEU A 346 10.74 -30.85 -7.23
CA LEU A 346 9.44 -30.17 -7.19
C LEU A 346 8.39 -30.92 -8.01
N GLN A 347 8.74 -31.34 -9.20
CA GLN A 347 7.84 -32.06 -10.10
C GLN A 347 7.44 -33.41 -9.53
N GLU A 348 8.38 -34.13 -8.92
CA GLU A 348 8.16 -35.43 -8.31
C GLU A 348 7.29 -35.32 -7.02
N HIS A 349 7.59 -34.35 -6.15
CA HIS A 349 7.00 -34.31 -4.80
C HIS A 349 5.80 -33.36 -4.68
N LEU A 350 5.69 -32.37 -5.52
CA LEU A 350 4.57 -31.40 -5.49
C LEU A 350 3.55 -31.63 -6.61
N GLY A 351 3.94 -32.37 -7.66
CA GLY A 351 3.08 -32.66 -8.80
C GLY A 351 2.89 -31.45 -9.73
N SER A 352 1.71 -30.83 -9.70
CA SER A 352 1.32 -29.72 -10.57
C SER A 352 0.63 -28.62 -9.77
N ASP A 353 0.19 -27.57 -10.47
CA ASP A 353 -0.56 -26.46 -9.91
C ASP A 353 0.20 -25.67 -8.82
N TYR A 354 1.45 -25.32 -9.14
CA TYR A 354 2.29 -24.39 -8.38
C TYR A 354 3.15 -23.55 -9.34
N ILE A 355 3.80 -22.54 -8.81
CA ILE A 355 4.80 -21.74 -9.55
C ILE A 355 6.17 -22.04 -8.94
N ALA A 356 7.06 -22.64 -9.73
CA ALA A 356 8.47 -22.77 -9.37
C ALA A 356 9.16 -21.38 -9.47
N ALA A 357 9.88 -21.00 -8.42
CA ALA A 357 10.63 -19.74 -8.41
C ALA A 357 12.08 -19.96 -8.89
N TRP A 358 12.94 -20.41 -8.02
CA TRP A 358 14.36 -20.59 -8.30
C TRP A 358 14.90 -21.88 -7.65
N PHE A 359 16.10 -22.26 -8.07
CA PHE A 359 16.83 -23.42 -7.56
C PHE A 359 18.31 -23.07 -7.38
N VAL A 360 18.86 -23.38 -6.20
CA VAL A 360 20.29 -23.27 -5.90
C VAL A 360 20.88 -24.68 -5.77
N PRO A 361 21.58 -25.18 -6.79
CA PRO A 361 22.07 -26.57 -6.83
C PRO A 361 22.98 -26.93 -5.66
N GLN A 362 23.84 -26.02 -5.23
CA GLN A 362 24.81 -26.23 -4.15
C GLN A 362 24.11 -26.52 -2.81
N LEU A 363 22.97 -25.94 -2.57
CA LEU A 363 22.18 -26.13 -1.36
C LEU A 363 21.08 -27.19 -1.54
N LYS A 364 20.86 -27.64 -2.78
CA LYS A 364 19.66 -28.41 -3.17
C LYS A 364 18.38 -27.77 -2.64
N ASP A 365 18.37 -26.44 -2.65
CA ASP A 365 17.21 -25.63 -2.22
C ASP A 365 16.49 -25.09 -3.44
N ALA A 366 15.19 -25.27 -3.45
CA ALA A 366 14.29 -24.67 -4.43
C ALA A 366 13.22 -23.88 -3.71
N ALA A 367 12.73 -22.83 -4.35
CA ALA A 367 11.63 -22.05 -3.82
C ALA A 367 10.39 -22.19 -4.71
N ILE A 368 9.25 -22.12 -4.06
CA ILE A 368 7.93 -22.06 -4.67
C ILE A 368 7.22 -20.79 -4.24
N ILE A 369 6.33 -20.30 -5.10
CA ILE A 369 5.61 -19.06 -4.84
C ILE A 369 4.41 -19.33 -3.93
N ASN A 370 4.36 -18.60 -2.81
CA ASN A 370 3.21 -18.61 -1.93
C ASN A 370 2.12 -17.63 -2.40
N SER A 371 0.89 -17.87 -1.93
CA SER A 371 -0.22 -16.93 -2.07
C SER A 371 -0.12 -15.82 -1.03
N GLY A 372 -0.51 -14.62 -1.41
CA GLY A 372 -0.69 -13.55 -0.44
C GLY A 372 -1.91 -13.77 0.47
N MET A 373 -1.92 -13.10 1.62
CA MET A 373 -3.05 -13.08 2.58
C MET A 373 -3.58 -14.45 3.01
N SER A 374 -2.68 -15.43 3.14
CA SER A 374 -2.98 -16.80 3.54
C SER A 374 -2.61 -17.07 5.01
N ARG A 375 -2.98 -18.26 5.50
CA ARG A 375 -2.49 -18.75 6.80
C ARG A 375 -0.97 -18.84 6.88
N TRP A 376 -0.28 -18.99 5.76
CA TRP A 376 1.18 -18.89 5.68
C TRP A 376 1.71 -17.57 6.24
N HIS A 377 1.07 -16.45 5.93
CA HIS A 377 1.50 -15.15 6.46
C HIS A 377 1.34 -15.06 7.98
N ASN A 378 0.31 -15.68 8.56
CA ASN A 378 0.19 -15.74 10.02
C ASN A 378 1.34 -16.54 10.64
N TYR A 379 1.62 -17.73 10.10
CA TYR A 379 2.75 -18.56 10.52
C TYR A 379 4.09 -17.82 10.38
N TYR A 380 4.28 -17.17 9.26
CA TYR A 380 5.47 -16.39 8.97
C TYR A 380 5.68 -15.23 9.95
N LEU A 381 4.63 -14.45 10.25
CA LEU A 381 4.70 -13.34 11.20
C LEU A 381 4.99 -13.82 12.63
N GLU A 382 4.38 -14.93 13.06
CA GLU A 382 4.68 -15.53 14.37
C GLU A 382 6.13 -16.01 14.44
N GLY A 383 6.67 -16.58 13.37
CA GLY A 383 8.08 -16.95 13.28
C GLY A 383 9.02 -15.75 13.38
N LEU A 384 8.70 -14.64 12.70
CA LEU A 384 9.46 -13.39 12.79
C LEU A 384 9.42 -12.78 14.20
N ASN A 385 8.26 -12.81 14.84
CA ASN A 385 8.11 -12.40 16.25
C ASN A 385 8.95 -13.28 17.19
N TRP A 386 8.96 -14.59 16.93
CA TRP A 386 9.79 -15.52 17.69
C TRP A 386 11.29 -15.22 17.56
N LEU A 387 11.76 -14.91 16.33
CA LEU A 387 13.15 -14.51 16.08
C LEU A 387 13.52 -13.22 16.84
N ALA A 388 12.65 -12.22 16.79
CA ALA A 388 12.88 -10.98 17.53
C ALA A 388 12.99 -11.22 19.04
N LYS A 389 12.12 -12.06 19.61
CA LYS A 389 12.08 -12.31 21.05
C LYS A 389 13.15 -13.29 21.56
N ASN A 390 13.49 -14.32 20.78
CA ASN A 390 14.33 -15.41 21.25
C ASN A 390 15.77 -15.36 20.70
N ILE A 391 15.95 -14.87 19.48
CA ILE A 391 17.26 -14.68 18.86
C ILE A 391 17.77 -13.26 19.10
N GLY A 392 16.87 -12.28 19.20
CA GLY A 392 17.22 -10.90 19.44
C GLY A 392 17.59 -10.12 18.19
N ILE A 393 17.06 -10.51 17.02
CA ILE A 393 17.32 -9.73 15.79
C ILE A 393 16.78 -8.31 15.91
N ASP A 394 17.51 -7.33 15.37
CA ASP A 394 17.16 -5.91 15.45
C ASP A 394 16.20 -5.46 14.34
N GLY A 395 16.00 -6.27 13.33
CA GLY A 395 15.12 -5.92 12.21
C GLY A 395 15.07 -6.95 11.11
N LEU A 396 14.35 -6.58 10.06
CA LEU A 396 14.13 -7.41 8.89
C LEU A 396 14.56 -6.65 7.64
N TYR A 397 15.07 -7.39 6.67
CA TYR A 397 15.13 -6.97 5.29
C TYR A 397 14.04 -7.74 4.54
N ILE A 398 13.07 -7.04 3.99
CA ILE A 398 11.99 -7.66 3.21
C ILE A 398 12.19 -7.29 1.76
N ASP A 399 12.56 -8.28 0.96
CA ASP A 399 12.70 -8.12 -0.48
C ASP A 399 11.36 -8.23 -1.20
N ASP A 400 11.29 -7.67 -2.42
CA ASP A 400 10.08 -7.58 -3.26
C ASP A 400 8.97 -6.68 -2.74
N VAL A 401 9.34 -5.76 -1.92
CA VAL A 401 8.53 -4.65 -1.46
C VAL A 401 7.08 -4.97 -1.12
N ALA A 402 6.85 -5.19 0.12
CA ALA A 402 5.57 -5.04 0.74
C ALA A 402 4.63 -6.23 0.70
N PHE A 403 4.49 -6.81 1.84
CA PHE A 403 3.23 -7.45 2.19
C PHE A 403 2.04 -6.53 1.91
N ASP A 404 0.89 -7.14 1.66
CA ASP A 404 -0.36 -6.41 1.64
C ASP A 404 -0.59 -5.68 2.98
N ARG A 405 -1.48 -4.69 2.95
CA ARG A 405 -1.75 -3.85 4.11
C ARG A 405 -2.21 -4.66 5.34
N THR A 406 -3.02 -5.71 5.14
CA THR A 406 -3.54 -6.53 6.24
C THR A 406 -2.40 -7.27 6.95
N THR A 407 -1.50 -7.87 6.18
CA THR A 407 -0.30 -8.55 6.70
C THR A 407 0.61 -7.57 7.44
N MET A 408 0.86 -6.37 6.89
CA MET A 408 1.66 -5.34 7.54
C MET A 408 1.04 -4.83 8.84
N LYS A 409 -0.30 -4.74 8.91
CA LYS A 409 -1.00 -4.38 10.16
C LYS A 409 -0.84 -5.45 11.25
N ARG A 410 -0.77 -6.71 10.87
CA ARG A 410 -0.49 -7.81 11.82
C ARG A 410 0.97 -7.86 12.24
N ALA A 411 1.88 -7.45 11.37
CA ALA A 411 3.31 -7.40 11.67
C ALA A 411 3.70 -6.31 12.68
N ARG A 412 2.86 -5.29 12.86
CA ARG A 412 3.01 -4.25 13.89
C ARG A 412 2.69 -4.77 15.28
#